data_8af8b1190c285a7dfa56696c101858d4
#
_entry.id   8af8b1190c285a7dfa56696c101858d4
#
_cell.length_a   1.000
_cell.length_b   1.000
_cell.length_c   1.000
_cell.angle_alpha   90.00
_cell.angle_beta   90.00
_cell.angle_gamma   90.00
#
_symmetry.space_group_name_H-M   'P 1'
#
loop_
_entity.id
_entity.type
_entity.pdbx_description
1 polymer ?
#
loop_
_entity_poly.entity_id
_entity_poly.type
_entity_poly.pdbx_seq_one_letter_code
_entity_poly.pdbx_strand_id
1 'polypeptide(L)'
;GKQVRDNIHSWDLVNMFWEYHKDPKPGEVYNAGGGRGNDTSILEAIYKVNELQKIDGNDIWKNFTVSEEARSGDHQWYISDLKKFKEHYPSWEITISLDEIIKQIYESEKSKIHNRSNSIH
;
A
#
# COMPACT_ATOMS: atom_id res chain seq x y z
N GLY A 1 -5.71 -1.97 -14.76
CA GLY A 1 -6.42 -1.64 -13.53
C GLY A 1 -6.86 -2.86 -12.72
N LYS A 2 -6.74 -4.06 -13.31
CA LYS A 2 -7.13 -5.33 -12.65
C LYS A 2 -5.96 -6.05 -11.98
N GLN A 3 -4.74 -5.54 -12.16
CA GLN A 3 -3.57 -6.11 -11.51
C GLN A 3 -3.66 -5.95 -9.99
N VAL A 4 -3.38 -7.03 -9.27
CA VAL A 4 -3.46 -7.06 -7.80
C VAL A 4 -2.05 -7.08 -7.21
N ARG A 5 -1.81 -6.21 -6.23
CA ARG A 5 -0.56 -6.10 -5.48
C ARG A 5 -0.87 -5.96 -4.00
N ASP A 6 0.01 -6.48 -3.18
CA ASP A 6 -0.04 -6.22 -1.75
C ASP A 6 0.76 -4.96 -1.40
N ASN A 7 0.38 -4.32 -0.31
CA ASN A 7 0.96 -3.06 0.13
C ASN A 7 1.37 -3.17 1.59
N ILE A 8 2.50 -2.56 1.93
CA ILE A 8 2.98 -2.51 3.30
C ILE A 8 3.29 -1.05 3.67
N HIS A 9 2.89 -0.65 4.86
CA HIS A 9 3.29 0.65 5.40
C HIS A 9 4.77 0.65 5.75
N SER A 10 5.45 1.78 5.52
CA SER A 10 6.89 1.92 5.82
C SER A 10 7.22 1.60 7.28
N TRP A 11 6.33 1.91 8.21
CA TRP A 11 6.48 1.57 9.62
C TRP A 11 6.61 0.05 9.83
N ASP A 12 5.72 -0.73 9.21
CA ASP A 12 5.74 -2.18 9.33
C ASP A 12 6.98 -2.77 8.65
N LEU A 13 7.42 -2.19 7.54
CA LEU A 13 8.64 -2.61 6.85
C LEU A 13 9.90 -2.33 7.71
N VAL A 14 9.98 -1.16 8.32
CA VAL A 14 11.09 -0.80 9.22
C VAL A 14 11.13 -1.76 10.42
N ASN A 15 9.97 -2.09 10.97
CA ASN A 15 9.89 -3.07 12.08
C ASN A 15 10.32 -4.47 11.66
N MET A 16 10.09 -4.84 10.39
CA MET A 16 10.60 -6.09 9.83
C MET A 16 12.14 -6.12 9.86
N PHE A 17 12.78 -5.04 9.40
CA PHE A 17 14.24 -4.91 9.46
C PHE A 17 14.76 -4.89 10.90
N TRP A 18 14.04 -4.25 11.81
CA TRP A 18 14.40 -4.18 13.22
C TRP A 18 14.36 -5.57 13.86
N GLU A 19 13.34 -6.38 13.60
CA GLU A 19 13.26 -7.75 14.08
C GLU A 19 14.44 -8.59 13.57
N TYR A 20 14.79 -8.45 12.29
CA TYR A 20 15.96 -9.10 11.72
C TYR A 20 17.25 -8.64 12.41
N HIS A 21 17.39 -7.35 12.67
CA HIS A 21 18.58 -6.77 13.31
C HIS A 21 18.81 -7.35 14.73
N LYS A 22 17.72 -7.57 15.48
CA LYS A 22 17.81 -8.13 16.84
C LYS A 22 18.26 -9.59 16.85
N ASP A 23 17.95 -10.36 15.83
CA ASP A 23 18.26 -11.78 15.73
C ASP A 23 18.54 -12.16 14.27
N PRO A 24 19.71 -11.77 13.72
CA PRO A 24 20.01 -12.03 12.32
C PRO A 24 20.14 -13.51 12.01
N LYS A 25 19.62 -13.90 10.82
CA LYS A 25 19.76 -15.25 10.28
C LYS A 25 20.45 -15.16 8.91
N PRO A 26 21.80 -15.11 8.87
CA PRO A 26 22.54 -14.92 7.62
C PRO A 26 22.25 -16.01 6.59
N GLY A 27 22.23 -15.62 5.33
CA GLY A 27 21.98 -16.54 4.22
C GLY A 27 20.51 -16.81 3.93
N GLU A 28 19.59 -16.27 4.73
CA GLU A 28 18.17 -16.42 4.51
C GLU A 28 17.60 -15.31 3.63
N VAL A 29 16.62 -15.66 2.80
CA VAL A 29 15.88 -14.71 1.95
C VAL A 29 14.43 -14.69 2.39
N TYR A 30 13.88 -13.49 2.55
CA TYR A 30 12.50 -13.28 2.98
C TYR A 30 11.76 -12.40 1.98
N ASN A 31 10.48 -12.73 1.76
CA ASN A 31 9.57 -11.83 1.05
C ASN A 31 9.09 -10.73 2.00
N ALA A 32 9.06 -9.49 1.52
CA ALA A 32 8.56 -8.35 2.25
C ALA A 32 7.40 -7.71 1.50
N GLY A 33 6.29 -7.51 2.19
CA GLY A 33 5.08 -6.92 1.63
C GLY A 33 3.94 -6.96 2.63
N GLY A 34 2.76 -6.56 2.20
CA GLY A 34 1.59 -6.52 3.07
C GLY A 34 0.88 -7.85 3.24
N GLY A 35 1.12 -8.81 2.35
CA GLY A 35 0.46 -10.09 2.40
C GLY A 35 -1.03 -10.03 2.08
N ARG A 36 -1.73 -11.14 2.32
CA ARG A 36 -3.19 -11.19 2.15
C ARG A 36 -3.86 -10.28 3.17
N GLY A 37 -4.89 -9.58 2.72
CA GLY A 37 -5.60 -8.58 3.52
C GLY A 37 -5.13 -7.15 3.25
N ASN A 38 -3.91 -6.97 2.75
CA ASN A 38 -3.38 -5.67 2.30
C ASN A 38 -3.15 -5.63 0.79
N ASP A 39 -3.75 -6.57 0.06
CA ASP A 39 -3.71 -6.61 -1.39
C ASP A 39 -4.86 -5.79 -1.99
N THR A 40 -4.59 -5.16 -3.12
CA THR A 40 -5.59 -4.38 -3.84
C THR A 40 -5.24 -4.29 -5.32
N SER A 41 -6.26 -4.18 -6.17
CA SER A 41 -6.09 -3.74 -7.55
C SER A 41 -6.09 -2.22 -7.62
N ILE A 42 -5.65 -1.68 -8.76
CA ILE A 42 -5.69 -0.23 -8.99
C ILE A 42 -7.14 0.28 -8.95
N LEU A 43 -8.07 -0.46 -9.54
CA LEU A 43 -9.48 -0.07 -9.54
C LEU A 43 -10.06 -0.05 -8.13
N GLU A 44 -9.74 -1.05 -7.31
CA GLU A 44 -10.17 -1.08 -5.90
C GLU A 44 -9.56 0.07 -5.10
N ALA A 45 -8.29 0.39 -5.35
CA ALA A 45 -7.62 1.52 -4.69
C ALA A 45 -8.29 2.85 -5.07
N ILE A 46 -8.61 3.04 -6.36
CA ILE A 46 -9.33 4.23 -6.83
C ILE A 46 -10.71 4.30 -6.17
N TYR A 47 -11.42 3.18 -6.07
CA TYR A 47 -12.72 3.12 -5.39
C TYR A 47 -12.59 3.58 -3.92
N LYS A 48 -11.59 3.08 -3.21
CA LYS A 48 -11.38 3.45 -1.81
C LYS A 48 -11.07 4.95 -1.64
N VAL A 49 -10.24 5.51 -2.51
CA VAL A 49 -9.94 6.95 -2.51
C VAL A 49 -11.20 7.75 -2.85
N ASN A 50 -11.98 7.28 -3.82
CA ASN A 50 -13.23 7.94 -4.21
C ASN A 50 -14.24 7.99 -3.07
N GLU A 51 -14.35 6.93 -2.27
CA GLU A 51 -15.22 6.93 -1.10
C GLU A 51 -14.79 7.99 -0.06
N LEU A 52 -13.49 8.19 0.13
CA LEU A 52 -12.98 9.25 0.98
C LEU A 52 -13.28 10.63 0.41
N GLN A 53 -13.16 10.82 -0.90
CA GLN A 53 -13.45 12.09 -1.56
C GLN A 53 -14.93 12.42 -1.61
N LYS A 54 -15.81 11.44 -1.67
CA LYS A 54 -17.26 11.66 -1.59
C LYS A 54 -17.67 12.30 -0.27
N ILE A 55 -16.98 11.97 0.81
CA ILE A 55 -17.20 12.62 2.11
C ILE A 55 -16.92 14.12 2.00
N ASP A 56 -15.94 14.50 1.15
CA ASP A 56 -15.56 15.88 0.88
C ASP A 56 -16.35 16.50 -0.31
N GLY A 57 -17.30 15.76 -0.89
CA GLY A 57 -18.14 16.24 -1.99
C GLY A 57 -17.55 16.10 -3.40
N ASN A 58 -16.48 15.32 -3.55
CA ASN A 58 -15.81 15.12 -4.85
C ASN A 58 -16.08 13.71 -5.41
N ASP A 59 -15.99 13.60 -6.74
CA ASP A 59 -16.10 12.31 -7.43
C ASP A 59 -15.00 12.21 -8.49
N ILE A 60 -14.09 11.24 -8.33
CA ILE A 60 -12.91 11.08 -9.19
C ILE A 60 -13.09 10.00 -10.27
N TRP A 61 -14.22 9.31 -10.32
CA TRP A 61 -14.43 8.24 -11.31
C TRP A 61 -14.30 8.72 -12.74
N LYS A 62 -14.48 10.00 -13.00
CA LYS A 62 -14.37 10.59 -14.32
C LYS A 62 -12.95 10.97 -14.71
N ASN A 63 -11.99 10.82 -13.80
CA ASN A 63 -10.63 11.35 -13.97
C ASN A 63 -9.61 10.29 -14.36
N PHE A 64 -10.03 9.09 -14.74
CA PHE A 64 -9.12 8.05 -15.19
C PHE A 64 -9.68 7.28 -16.37
N THR A 65 -8.77 6.65 -17.12
CA THR A 65 -9.10 5.75 -18.22
C THR A 65 -8.40 4.41 -18.00
N VAL A 66 -9.03 3.34 -18.49
CA VAL A 66 -8.45 2.00 -18.41
C VAL A 66 -7.72 1.73 -19.72
N SER A 67 -6.42 1.44 -19.64
CA SER A 67 -5.64 0.97 -20.78
C SER A 67 -5.67 -0.55 -20.84
N GLU A 68 -5.90 -1.08 -22.02
CA GLU A 68 -5.83 -2.53 -22.27
C GLU A 68 -4.39 -3.01 -22.43
N GLU A 69 -3.45 -2.08 -22.66
CA GLU A 69 -2.03 -2.41 -22.79
C GLU A 69 -1.39 -2.62 -21.43
N ALA A 70 -0.76 -3.77 -21.25
CA ALA A 70 0.04 -4.08 -20.07
C ALA A 70 1.51 -4.07 -20.44
N ARG A 71 2.37 -3.62 -19.51
CA ARG A 71 3.81 -3.71 -19.71
C ARG A 71 4.23 -5.18 -19.73
N SER A 72 5.16 -5.51 -20.64
CA SER A 72 5.71 -6.85 -20.71
C SER A 72 6.40 -7.21 -19.39
N GLY A 73 6.10 -8.37 -18.84
CA GLY A 73 6.67 -8.85 -17.59
C GLY A 73 5.94 -8.41 -16.32
N ASP A 74 4.89 -7.58 -16.42
CA ASP A 74 4.09 -7.22 -15.26
C ASP A 74 3.26 -8.42 -14.78
N HIS A 75 3.29 -8.67 -13.47
CA HIS A 75 2.44 -9.67 -12.84
C HIS A 75 1.01 -9.15 -12.73
N GLN A 76 0.03 -9.99 -13.12
CA GLN A 76 -1.38 -9.65 -12.91
C GLN A 76 -1.82 -9.85 -11.45
N TRP A 77 -1.17 -10.74 -10.75
CA TRP A 77 -1.45 -11.06 -9.37
C TRP A 77 -0.14 -11.28 -8.63
N TYR A 78 0.11 -10.50 -7.60
CA TYR A 78 1.26 -10.69 -6.72
C TYR A 78 0.89 -10.34 -5.29
N ILE A 79 0.96 -11.33 -4.43
CA ILE A 79 0.76 -11.17 -2.98
C ILE A 79 1.93 -11.88 -2.31
N SER A 80 2.67 -11.14 -1.46
CA SER A 80 3.82 -11.69 -0.75
C SER A 80 3.39 -12.76 0.24
N ASP A 81 4.11 -13.88 0.23
CA ASP A 81 3.96 -14.91 1.24
C ASP A 81 4.91 -14.60 2.41
N LEU A 82 4.33 -14.21 3.53
CA LEU A 82 5.05 -13.80 4.73
C LEU A 82 5.28 -14.94 5.72
N LYS A 83 4.88 -16.16 5.36
CA LYS A 83 4.92 -17.31 6.27
C LYS A 83 6.31 -17.56 6.83
N LYS A 84 7.33 -17.57 5.97
CA LYS A 84 8.72 -17.83 6.39
C LYS A 84 9.20 -16.77 7.38
N PHE A 85 8.95 -15.49 7.08
CA PHE A 85 9.36 -14.41 7.97
C PHE A 85 8.65 -14.50 9.32
N LYS A 86 7.35 -14.75 9.32
CA LYS A 86 6.56 -14.89 10.56
C LYS A 86 6.98 -16.11 11.38
N GLU A 87 7.39 -17.19 10.74
CA GLU A 87 7.92 -18.38 11.44
C GLU A 87 9.25 -18.07 12.12
N HIS A 88 10.14 -17.31 11.46
CA HIS A 88 11.44 -16.94 12.01
C HIS A 88 11.34 -15.79 13.02
N TYR A 89 10.38 -14.90 12.88
CA TYR A 89 10.18 -13.71 13.71
C TYR A 89 8.71 -13.60 14.13
N PRO A 90 8.25 -14.47 15.03
CA PRO A 90 6.82 -14.55 15.36
C PRO A 90 6.26 -13.33 16.10
N SER A 91 7.12 -12.47 16.64
CA SER A 91 6.66 -11.21 17.26
C SER A 91 6.36 -10.10 16.26
N TRP A 92 6.76 -10.26 14.99
CA TRP A 92 6.43 -9.28 13.96
C TRP A 92 5.06 -9.55 13.35
N GLU A 93 4.30 -8.48 13.10
CA GLU A 93 3.02 -8.55 12.41
C GLU A 93 2.73 -7.25 11.67
N ILE A 94 1.80 -7.31 10.72
CA ILE A 94 1.26 -6.11 10.06
C ILE A 94 0.36 -5.39 11.07
N THR A 95 0.68 -4.12 11.34
CA THR A 95 -0.08 -3.29 12.28
C THR A 95 -0.92 -2.22 11.59
N ILE A 96 -0.58 -1.85 10.35
CA ILE A 96 -1.28 -0.80 9.61
C ILE A 96 -1.97 -1.42 8.41
N SER A 97 -3.31 -1.36 8.40
CA SER A 97 -4.14 -1.94 7.35
C SER A 97 -4.06 -1.16 6.05
N LEU A 98 -4.48 -1.78 4.95
CA LEU A 98 -4.56 -1.12 3.64
C LEU A 98 -5.44 0.12 3.69
N ASP A 99 -6.59 0.06 4.35
CA ASP A 99 -7.49 1.20 4.45
C ASP A 99 -6.85 2.36 5.18
N GLU A 100 -6.09 2.09 6.23
CA GLU A 100 -5.34 3.12 6.96
C GLU A 100 -4.21 3.71 6.11
N ILE A 101 -3.51 2.89 5.34
CA ILE A 101 -2.48 3.35 4.39
C ILE A 101 -3.09 4.35 3.39
N ILE A 102 -4.19 3.97 2.76
CA ILE A 102 -4.87 4.81 1.76
C ILE A 102 -5.36 6.11 2.40
N LYS A 103 -5.93 6.02 3.59
CA LYS A 103 -6.40 7.20 4.32
C LYS A 103 -5.25 8.17 4.64
N GLN A 104 -4.12 7.67 5.10
CA GLN A 104 -2.95 8.50 5.39
C GLN A 104 -2.42 9.19 4.14
N ILE A 105 -2.33 8.48 3.01
CA ILE A 105 -1.89 9.04 1.73
C ILE A 105 -2.87 10.13 1.29
N TYR A 106 -4.17 9.85 1.35
CA TYR A 106 -5.21 10.80 0.96
C TYR A 106 -5.15 12.08 1.79
N GLU A 107 -5.06 11.96 3.10
CA GLU A 107 -4.99 13.13 3.99
C GLU A 107 -3.71 13.94 3.78
N SER A 108 -2.58 13.28 3.54
CA SER A 108 -1.30 13.93 3.24
C SER A 108 -1.38 14.74 1.95
N GLU A 109 -1.91 14.16 0.87
CA GLU A 109 -2.04 14.85 -0.41
C GLU A 109 -3.06 15.99 -0.34
N LYS A 110 -4.17 15.81 0.36
CA LYS A 110 -5.18 16.85 0.60
C LYS A 110 -4.56 18.05 1.32
N SER A 111 -3.75 17.81 2.34
CA SER A 111 -3.05 18.84 3.09
C SER A 111 -2.06 19.61 2.20
N LYS A 112 -1.32 18.92 1.33
CA LYS A 112 -0.40 19.56 0.37
C LYS A 112 -1.13 20.47 -0.61
N ILE A 113 -2.26 20.04 -1.15
CA ILE A 113 -3.08 20.84 -2.08
C ILE A 113 -3.60 22.08 -1.36
N HIS A 114 -4.09 21.94 -0.15
CA HIS A 114 -4.58 23.06 0.66
C HIS A 114 -3.48 24.08 0.93
N ASN A 115 -2.29 23.62 1.31
CA ASN A 115 -1.12 24.47 1.57
C ASN A 115 -0.67 25.21 0.30
N ARG A 116 -0.69 24.56 -0.86
CA ARG A 116 -0.39 25.20 -2.15
C ARG A 116 -1.37 26.32 -2.48
N SER A 117 -2.67 26.09 -2.25
CA SER A 117 -3.71 27.11 -2.46
C SER A 117 -3.49 28.31 -1.56
N ASN A 118 -3.08 28.10 -0.31
CA ASN A 118 -2.80 29.17 0.63
C ASN A 118 -1.50 29.92 0.32
N SER A 119 -0.52 29.26 -0.30
CA SER A 119 0.79 29.87 -0.60
C SER A 119 0.77 30.75 -1.86
N ILE A 120 -0.29 30.72 -2.66
CA ILE A 120 -0.46 31.58 -3.84
C ILE A 120 -0.93 32.99 -3.47
N HIS A 121 -1.33 33.19 -2.26
CA HIS A 121 -1.72 34.48 -1.72
C HIS A 121 -0.55 35.14 -0.99
#